data_8c93198f0e311180b64c43729b246e4e
#
_entry.id   8c93198f0e311180b64c43729b246e4e
#
_cell.length_a   1.000
_cell.length_b   1.000
_cell.length_c   1.000
_cell.angle_alpha   90.00
_cell.angle_beta   90.00
_cell.angle_gamma   90.00
#
_symmetry.space_group_name_H-M   'P 1'
#
loop_
_entity.id
_entity.type
_entity.pdbx_description
1 polymer ?
#
loop_
_entity_poly.entity_id
_entity_poly.type
_entity_poly.pdbx_seq_one_letter_code
_entity_poly.pdbx_strand_id
1 'polypeptide(L)'
;EYDIRIIGLDLKKDVVRHCNELSEKYGYEKLRFLEGDIADYTGVNKVDMVVTLHACDTATDYALAKAVGWDAKVILSVPCCQHELNRQIKNEILEPILKYGLLKERMAALITDGLRAQYLEREGYEAQILEFIDMEHTPKNILIRAVKKRHAKEDNNIEASIKRCEAALRVSPTLGRLLDGFATESAN
;
A
#
# COMPACT_ATOMS: atom_id res chain seq x y z
N GLU A 1 25.37 -7.45 -14.59
CA GLU A 1 25.36 -6.78 -13.28
C GLU A 1 24.37 -5.61 -13.34
N TYR A 2 23.46 -5.52 -12.36
CA TYR A 2 22.45 -4.46 -12.35
C TYR A 2 22.97 -3.27 -11.52
N ASP A 3 22.78 -2.05 -12.04
CA ASP A 3 23.02 -0.82 -11.27
C ASP A 3 21.78 -0.53 -10.40
N ILE A 4 21.80 -0.96 -9.14
CA ILE A 4 20.70 -0.79 -8.20
C ILE A 4 21.00 0.39 -7.27
N ARG A 5 20.06 1.34 -7.19
CA ARG A 5 20.06 2.45 -6.23
C ARG A 5 18.84 2.32 -5.32
N ILE A 6 19.05 2.40 -4.02
CA ILE A 6 17.99 2.19 -3.04
C ILE A 6 17.92 3.41 -2.11
N ILE A 7 16.72 3.91 -1.90
CA ILE A 7 16.41 4.94 -0.90
C ILE A 7 15.45 4.33 0.10
N GLY A 8 15.87 4.21 1.35
CA GLY A 8 15.01 3.83 2.46
C GLY A 8 14.49 5.07 3.18
N LEU A 9 13.23 5.02 3.63
CA LEU A 9 12.61 6.08 4.44
C LEU A 9 12.14 5.50 5.76
N ASP A 10 12.42 6.18 6.86
CA ASP A 10 11.90 5.90 8.18
C ASP A 10 11.72 7.21 8.98
N LEU A 11 10.72 7.24 9.86
CA LEU A 11 10.47 8.39 10.74
C LEU A 11 11.46 8.48 11.91
N LYS A 12 12.11 7.37 12.25
CA LYS A 12 12.98 7.25 13.41
C LYS A 12 14.43 7.55 13.04
N LYS A 13 14.92 8.67 13.52
CA LYS A 13 16.27 9.16 13.27
C LYS A 13 17.38 8.19 13.68
N ASP A 14 17.21 7.51 14.80
CA ASP A 14 18.15 6.50 15.28
C ASP A 14 18.19 5.26 14.38
N VAL A 15 17.05 4.83 13.85
CA VAL A 15 16.94 3.74 12.86
C VAL A 15 17.66 4.13 11.57
N VAL A 16 17.37 5.33 11.04
CA VAL A 16 18.02 5.86 9.82
C VAL A 16 19.53 5.90 9.98
N ARG A 17 20.02 6.45 11.10
CA ARG A 17 21.46 6.50 11.38
C ARG A 17 22.06 5.10 11.40
N HIS A 18 21.48 4.16 12.15
CA HIS A 18 21.97 2.79 12.25
C HIS A 18 22.00 2.08 10.89
N CYS A 19 20.95 2.24 10.10
CA CYS A 19 20.88 1.66 8.74
C CYS A 19 21.96 2.23 7.82
N ASN A 20 22.26 3.53 7.89
CA ASN A 20 23.33 4.13 7.11
C ASN A 20 24.73 3.64 7.56
N GLU A 21 24.98 3.51 8.88
CA GLU A 21 26.20 2.92 9.43
C GLU A 21 26.40 1.47 8.93
N LEU A 22 25.34 0.68 8.86
CA LEU A 22 25.39 -0.66 8.30
C LEU A 22 25.67 -0.66 6.79
N SER A 23 25.02 0.25 6.05
CA SER A 23 25.25 0.42 4.62
C SER A 23 26.72 0.71 4.32
N GLU A 24 27.31 1.65 5.03
CA GLU A 24 28.74 1.98 4.92
C GLU A 24 29.63 0.78 5.30
N LYS A 25 29.34 0.13 6.43
CA LYS A 25 30.10 -1.02 6.93
C LYS A 25 30.16 -2.17 5.92
N TYR A 26 29.08 -2.40 5.19
CA TYR A 26 28.99 -3.47 4.19
C TYR A 26 29.31 -3.01 2.75
N GLY A 27 29.70 -1.75 2.55
CA GLY A 27 30.10 -1.22 1.25
C GLY A 27 28.96 -1.01 0.27
N TYR A 28 27.72 -0.78 0.75
CA TYR A 28 26.56 -0.50 -0.10
C TYR A 28 26.46 1.00 -0.44
N GLU A 29 27.36 1.50 -1.28
CA GLU A 29 27.48 2.93 -1.62
C GLU A 29 26.19 3.55 -2.22
N LYS A 30 25.34 2.72 -2.84
CA LYS A 30 24.08 3.14 -3.50
C LYS A 30 22.83 2.88 -2.68
N LEU A 31 22.98 2.49 -1.40
CA LEU A 31 21.92 2.33 -0.42
C LEU A 31 21.99 3.47 0.58
N ARG A 32 20.94 4.30 0.64
CA ARG A 32 20.85 5.44 1.56
C ARG A 32 19.52 5.42 2.29
N PHE A 33 19.55 5.77 3.57
CA PHE A 33 18.35 5.93 4.39
C PHE A 33 18.19 7.41 4.77
N LEU A 34 16.95 7.91 4.63
CA LEU A 34 16.57 9.28 4.91
C LEU A 34 15.49 9.32 5.98
N GLU A 35 15.56 10.30 6.87
CA GLU A 35 14.50 10.60 7.84
C GLU A 35 13.39 11.34 7.14
N GLY A 36 12.15 10.82 7.22
CA GLY A 36 11.00 11.48 6.66
C GLY A 36 9.76 10.60 6.54
N ASP A 37 8.62 11.26 6.39
CA ASP A 37 7.34 10.61 6.08
C ASP A 37 7.25 10.38 4.58
N ILE A 38 6.79 9.18 4.20
CA ILE A 38 6.56 8.84 2.79
C ILE A 38 5.50 9.77 2.16
N ALA A 39 4.54 10.24 2.94
CA ALA A 39 3.50 11.16 2.47
C ALA A 39 4.09 12.47 1.93
N ASP A 40 5.14 12.99 2.59
CA ASP A 40 5.76 14.29 2.27
C ASP A 40 6.98 14.16 1.35
N TYR A 41 7.43 12.93 1.08
CA TYR A 41 8.66 12.73 0.32
C TYR A 41 8.50 13.12 -1.16
N THR A 42 9.38 14.00 -1.63
CA THR A 42 9.40 14.54 -3.01
C THR A 42 10.75 14.37 -3.72
N GLY A 43 11.67 13.59 -3.13
CA GLY A 43 13.04 13.46 -3.63
C GLY A 43 13.21 12.67 -4.94
N VAL A 44 12.13 12.06 -5.46
CA VAL A 44 12.13 11.31 -6.72
C VAL A 44 10.84 11.58 -7.49
N ASN A 45 10.92 11.51 -8.83
CA ASN A 45 9.77 11.63 -9.72
C ASN A 45 9.41 10.30 -10.39
N LYS A 46 10.32 9.34 -10.38
CA LYS A 46 10.13 8.02 -10.97
C LYS A 46 10.97 6.99 -10.26
N VAL A 47 10.42 5.79 -10.07
CA VAL A 47 11.13 4.65 -9.50
C VAL A 47 10.79 3.36 -10.25
N ASP A 48 11.67 2.37 -10.24
CA ASP A 48 11.37 1.06 -10.84
C ASP A 48 10.59 0.16 -9.88
N MET A 49 10.86 0.24 -8.58
CA MET A 49 10.23 -0.59 -7.56
C MET A 49 10.00 0.19 -6.27
N VAL A 50 8.86 -0.06 -5.65
CA VAL A 50 8.56 0.36 -4.27
C VAL A 50 8.35 -0.88 -3.41
N VAL A 51 9.01 -0.91 -2.26
CA VAL A 51 8.85 -1.96 -1.25
C VAL A 51 8.42 -1.30 0.06
N THR A 52 7.31 -1.74 0.64
CA THR A 52 6.87 -1.28 1.96
C THR A 52 6.79 -2.45 2.93
N LEU A 53 7.50 -2.31 4.04
CA LEU A 53 7.47 -3.25 5.16
C LEU A 53 7.04 -2.49 6.41
N HIS A 54 6.02 -2.98 7.10
CA HIS A 54 5.53 -2.39 8.37
C HIS A 54 5.09 -0.91 8.29
N ALA A 55 4.68 -0.42 7.14
CA ALA A 55 3.97 0.84 7.04
C ALA A 55 2.57 0.65 7.63
N CYS A 56 2.34 1.22 8.83
CA CYS A 56 1.11 0.96 9.59
C CYS A 56 -0.07 1.78 9.06
N ASP A 57 -1.24 1.14 8.99
CA ASP A 57 -2.55 1.73 8.68
C ASP A 57 -2.50 2.55 7.37
N THR A 58 -2.83 3.82 7.42
CA THR A 58 -2.88 4.70 6.24
C THR A 58 -1.50 5.06 5.65
N ALA A 59 -0.39 4.86 6.38
CA ALA A 59 0.95 5.04 5.82
C ALA A 59 1.21 4.08 4.64
N THR A 60 0.62 2.88 4.66
CA THR A 60 0.62 1.97 3.51
C THR A 60 -0.07 2.62 2.31
N ASP A 61 -1.21 3.28 2.52
CA ASP A 61 -1.99 3.91 1.45
C ASP A 61 -1.24 5.08 0.80
N TYR A 62 -0.56 5.90 1.60
CA TYR A 62 0.34 6.95 1.09
C TYR A 62 1.49 6.37 0.27
N ALA A 63 2.11 5.30 0.74
CA ALA A 63 3.19 4.65 0.01
C ALA A 63 2.73 4.06 -1.33
N LEU A 64 1.56 3.42 -1.37
CA LEU A 64 0.95 2.90 -2.60
C LEU A 64 0.58 4.03 -3.57
N ALA A 65 -0.01 5.12 -3.08
CA ALA A 65 -0.34 6.30 -3.88
C ALA A 65 0.93 6.94 -4.48
N LYS A 66 2.00 7.12 -3.68
CA LYS A 66 3.30 7.59 -4.16
C LYS A 66 3.89 6.65 -5.21
N ALA A 67 3.81 5.32 -5.00
CA ALA A 67 4.29 4.34 -5.95
C ALA A 67 3.60 4.45 -7.32
N VAL A 68 2.27 4.67 -7.33
CA VAL A 68 1.50 4.95 -8.53
C VAL A 68 1.95 6.26 -9.17
N GLY A 69 2.04 7.35 -8.40
CA GLY A 69 2.47 8.67 -8.88
C GLY A 69 3.92 8.67 -9.43
N TRP A 70 4.81 7.85 -8.90
CA TRP A 70 6.18 7.67 -9.40
C TRP A 70 6.30 6.69 -10.56
N ASP A 71 5.21 6.22 -11.10
CA ASP A 71 5.17 5.26 -12.22
C ASP A 71 5.97 3.96 -11.93
N ALA A 72 5.90 3.46 -10.70
CA ALA A 72 6.63 2.27 -10.29
C ALA A 72 6.23 1.06 -11.14
N LYS A 73 7.21 0.30 -11.63
CA LYS A 73 6.95 -0.93 -12.41
C LYS A 73 6.50 -2.09 -11.53
N VAL A 74 7.02 -2.13 -10.30
CA VAL A 74 6.72 -3.19 -9.32
C VAL A 74 6.46 -2.56 -7.97
N ILE A 75 5.41 -3.03 -7.30
CA ILE A 75 5.07 -2.66 -5.93
C ILE A 75 4.97 -3.94 -5.11
N LEU A 76 5.70 -3.99 -4.00
CA LEU A 76 5.64 -5.06 -3.00
C LEU A 76 5.28 -4.42 -1.67
N SER A 77 4.11 -4.73 -1.15
CA SER A 77 3.62 -4.14 0.11
C SER A 77 3.19 -5.23 1.09
N VAL A 78 3.74 -5.16 2.30
CA VAL A 78 3.38 -6.05 3.41
C VAL A 78 2.67 -5.21 4.47
N PRO A 79 1.34 -5.05 4.39
CA PRO A 79 0.56 -4.29 5.35
C PRO A 79 0.47 -5.04 6.69
N CYS A 80 0.61 -4.32 7.80
CA CYS A 80 0.58 -4.92 9.13
C CYS A 80 -0.63 -4.50 9.98
N CYS A 81 -1.26 -3.37 9.68
CA CYS A 81 -2.38 -2.81 10.43
C CYS A 81 -3.39 -2.16 9.48
N GLN A 82 -4.69 -2.29 9.78
CA GLN A 82 -5.79 -1.77 8.96
C GLN A 82 -6.88 -1.19 9.87
N HIS A 83 -6.54 -0.17 10.67
CA HIS A 83 -7.45 0.39 11.67
C HIS A 83 -8.48 1.33 11.06
N GLU A 84 -8.19 1.95 9.91
CA GLU A 84 -9.09 2.91 9.26
C GLU A 84 -10.45 2.26 8.97
N LEU A 85 -10.48 1.16 8.20
CA LEU A 85 -11.73 0.50 7.85
C LEU A 85 -12.43 -0.13 9.05
N ASN A 86 -11.69 -0.62 10.03
CA ASN A 86 -12.29 -1.16 11.26
C ASN A 86 -13.17 -0.13 11.98
N ARG A 87 -12.81 1.16 11.93
CA ARG A 87 -13.62 2.25 12.48
C ARG A 87 -14.83 2.60 11.62
N GLN A 88 -14.69 2.51 10.29
CA GLN A 88 -15.71 2.94 9.34
C GLN A 88 -16.77 1.88 9.06
N ILE A 89 -16.37 0.61 8.90
CA ILE A 89 -17.21 -0.45 8.35
C ILE A 89 -18.54 -0.62 9.06
N LYS A 90 -19.63 -0.50 8.29
CA LYS A 90 -21.02 -0.71 8.71
C LYS A 90 -21.78 -1.41 7.59
N ASN A 91 -22.47 -2.50 7.91
CA ASN A 91 -23.31 -3.22 6.98
C ASN A 91 -24.37 -3.99 7.74
N GLU A 92 -25.65 -3.82 7.37
CA GLU A 92 -26.77 -4.41 8.10
C GLU A 92 -26.83 -5.94 7.96
N ILE A 93 -26.43 -6.47 6.81
CA ILE A 93 -26.40 -7.92 6.58
C ILE A 93 -25.27 -8.57 7.40
N LEU A 94 -24.16 -7.89 7.54
CA LEU A 94 -22.99 -8.38 8.27
C LEU A 94 -22.99 -8.00 9.76
N GLU A 95 -23.97 -7.21 10.22
CA GLU A 95 -24.07 -6.77 11.62
C GLU A 95 -23.94 -7.92 12.63
N PRO A 96 -24.61 -9.09 12.45
CA PRO A 96 -24.48 -10.21 13.37
C PRO A 96 -23.05 -10.74 13.55
N ILE A 97 -22.17 -10.48 12.57
CA ILE A 97 -20.74 -10.86 12.60
C ILE A 97 -19.90 -9.67 13.10
N LEU A 98 -20.16 -8.48 12.59
CA LEU A 98 -19.40 -7.26 12.90
C LEU A 98 -19.54 -6.80 14.36
N LYS A 99 -20.57 -7.26 15.07
CA LYS A 99 -20.70 -7.01 16.53
C LYS A 99 -19.58 -7.65 17.34
N TYR A 100 -18.91 -8.68 16.85
CA TYR A 100 -17.77 -9.31 17.50
C TYR A 100 -16.49 -8.59 17.08
N GLY A 101 -15.87 -7.81 18.00
CA GLY A 101 -14.72 -6.95 17.70
C GLY A 101 -13.57 -7.65 16.99
N LEU A 102 -13.23 -8.88 17.40
CA LEU A 102 -12.19 -9.69 16.75
C LEU A 102 -12.53 -10.01 15.28
N LEU A 103 -13.79 -10.38 15.01
CA LEU A 103 -14.21 -10.70 13.64
C LEU A 103 -14.27 -9.45 12.80
N LYS A 104 -14.77 -8.34 13.36
CA LYS A 104 -14.79 -7.04 12.69
C LYS A 104 -13.38 -6.60 12.28
N GLU A 105 -12.39 -6.70 13.19
CA GLU A 105 -11.00 -6.35 12.92
C GLU A 105 -10.42 -7.19 11.76
N ARG A 106 -10.60 -8.51 11.81
CA ARG A 106 -10.10 -9.41 10.76
C ARG A 106 -10.75 -9.16 9.41
N MET A 107 -12.08 -8.97 9.38
CA MET A 107 -12.79 -8.65 8.16
C MET A 107 -12.36 -7.30 7.59
N ALA A 108 -12.24 -6.28 8.44
CA ALA A 108 -11.76 -4.96 8.01
C ALA A 108 -10.36 -5.03 7.42
N ALA A 109 -9.46 -5.84 7.99
CA ALA A 109 -8.13 -6.03 7.46
C ALA A 109 -8.15 -6.66 6.05
N LEU A 110 -8.87 -7.76 5.87
CA LEU A 110 -8.97 -8.45 4.59
C LEU A 110 -9.63 -7.56 3.51
N ILE A 111 -10.67 -6.83 3.87
CA ILE A 111 -11.36 -5.90 2.97
C ILE A 111 -10.44 -4.75 2.57
N THR A 112 -9.67 -4.19 3.52
CA THR A 112 -8.71 -3.11 3.24
C THR A 112 -7.68 -3.57 2.21
N ASP A 113 -7.07 -4.74 2.43
CA ASP A 113 -6.03 -5.24 1.54
C ASP A 113 -6.59 -5.67 0.17
N GLY A 114 -7.81 -6.20 0.14
CA GLY A 114 -8.53 -6.47 -1.10
C GLY A 114 -8.84 -5.21 -1.90
N LEU A 115 -9.30 -4.13 -1.24
CA LEU A 115 -9.53 -2.84 -1.89
C LEU A 115 -8.22 -2.19 -2.37
N ARG A 116 -7.12 -2.29 -1.61
CA ARG A 116 -5.79 -1.83 -2.05
C ARG A 116 -5.38 -2.50 -3.35
N ALA A 117 -5.55 -3.81 -3.46
CA ALA A 117 -5.26 -4.54 -4.70
C ALA A 117 -6.15 -4.06 -5.85
N GLN A 118 -7.47 -3.89 -5.63
CA GLN A 118 -8.41 -3.40 -6.64
C GLN A 118 -8.09 -1.96 -7.09
N TYR A 119 -7.70 -1.07 -6.19
CA TYR A 119 -7.25 0.27 -6.57
C TYR A 119 -5.99 0.23 -7.44
N LEU A 120 -5.01 -0.63 -7.13
CA LEU A 120 -3.84 -0.80 -7.97
C LEU A 120 -4.19 -1.37 -9.35
N GLU A 121 -5.16 -2.29 -9.42
CA GLU A 121 -5.67 -2.78 -10.71
C GLU A 121 -6.34 -1.69 -11.53
N ARG A 122 -7.11 -0.79 -10.89
CA ARG A 122 -7.69 0.40 -11.51
C ARG A 122 -6.61 1.31 -12.11
N GLU A 123 -5.48 1.47 -11.42
CA GLU A 123 -4.33 2.26 -11.87
C GLU A 123 -3.43 1.53 -12.89
N GLY A 124 -3.89 0.41 -13.43
CA GLY A 124 -3.23 -0.31 -14.52
C GLY A 124 -2.18 -1.33 -14.09
N TYR A 125 -2.21 -1.77 -12.85
CA TYR A 125 -1.37 -2.87 -12.37
C TYR A 125 -2.08 -4.22 -12.49
N GLU A 126 -1.30 -5.29 -12.52
CA GLU A 126 -1.74 -6.65 -12.23
C GLU A 126 -1.40 -6.93 -10.77
N ALA A 127 -2.43 -7.01 -9.91
CA ALA A 127 -2.27 -7.21 -8.49
C ALA A 127 -2.50 -8.66 -8.09
N GLN A 128 -1.72 -9.14 -7.14
CA GLN A 128 -1.84 -10.45 -6.51
C GLN A 128 -1.72 -10.28 -5.00
N ILE A 129 -2.55 -11.03 -4.27
CA ILE A 129 -2.45 -11.13 -2.82
C ILE A 129 -1.88 -12.52 -2.52
N LEU A 130 -0.73 -12.55 -1.86
CA LEU A 130 0.05 -13.75 -1.60
C LEU A 130 0.31 -13.88 -0.11
N GLU A 131 0.49 -15.10 0.37
CA GLU A 131 1.11 -15.35 1.67
C GLU A 131 2.61 -15.14 1.55
N PHE A 132 3.18 -14.35 2.46
CA PHE A 132 4.59 -13.97 2.44
C PHE A 132 5.44 -14.81 3.41
N ILE A 133 4.86 -15.16 4.54
CA ILE A 133 5.47 -15.99 5.58
C ILE A 133 4.42 -16.97 6.11
N ASP A 134 4.84 -18.11 6.65
CA ASP A 134 3.91 -19.07 7.23
C ASP A 134 3.12 -18.47 8.40
N MET A 135 1.83 -18.80 8.48
CA MET A 135 0.94 -18.33 9.53
C MET A 135 1.41 -18.72 10.95
N GLU A 136 2.28 -19.71 11.09
CA GLU A 136 2.90 -20.09 12.35
C GLU A 136 3.73 -18.95 12.98
N HIS A 137 4.25 -18.04 12.15
CA HIS A 137 5.07 -16.92 12.61
C HIS A 137 4.26 -15.65 12.86
N THR A 138 3.25 -15.38 12.03
CA THR A 138 2.37 -14.23 12.19
C THR A 138 1.09 -14.39 11.36
N PRO A 139 -0.09 -14.00 11.91
CA PRO A 139 -1.32 -13.94 11.13
C PRO A 139 -1.34 -12.75 10.15
N LYS A 140 -0.35 -11.86 10.20
CA LYS A 140 -0.19 -10.69 9.32
C LYS A 140 0.86 -10.99 8.26
N ASN A 141 0.54 -11.93 7.39
CA ASN A 141 1.46 -12.53 6.42
C ASN A 141 1.10 -12.21 4.95
N ILE A 142 0.25 -11.22 4.73
CA ILE A 142 -0.18 -10.83 3.38
C ILE A 142 0.89 -9.98 2.70
N LEU A 143 1.23 -10.34 1.47
CA LEU A 143 1.97 -9.54 0.51
C LEU A 143 1.03 -9.12 -0.63
N ILE A 144 0.89 -7.83 -0.84
CA ILE A 144 0.31 -7.26 -2.06
C ILE A 144 1.45 -7.06 -3.05
N ARG A 145 1.46 -7.85 -4.11
CA ARG A 145 2.38 -7.73 -5.23
C ARG A 145 1.64 -7.14 -6.42
N ALA A 146 2.10 -6.00 -6.94
CA ALA A 146 1.52 -5.40 -8.11
C ALA A 146 2.60 -5.10 -9.17
N VAL A 147 2.31 -5.46 -10.42
CA VAL A 147 3.21 -5.25 -11.56
C VAL A 147 2.49 -4.42 -12.60
N LYS A 148 3.12 -3.34 -13.08
CA LYS A 148 2.52 -2.43 -14.05
C LYS A 148 2.30 -3.15 -15.39
N LYS A 149 1.08 -3.10 -15.91
CA LYS A 149 0.74 -3.68 -17.22
C LYS A 149 1.34 -2.85 -18.35
N ARG A 150 1.89 -3.50 -19.36
CA ARG A 150 2.41 -2.82 -20.56
C ARG A 150 1.32 -2.13 -21.39
N HIS A 151 0.12 -2.69 -21.38
CA HIS A 151 -1.07 -2.18 -22.07
C HIS A 151 -2.25 -2.31 -21.09
N ALA A 152 -2.50 -1.27 -20.33
CA ALA A 152 -3.71 -1.20 -19.50
C ALA A 152 -4.90 -0.94 -20.44
N LYS A 153 -5.84 -1.89 -20.53
CA LYS A 153 -7.18 -1.60 -21.02
C LYS A 153 -7.95 -0.98 -19.86
N GLU A 154 -8.59 0.15 -20.11
CA GLU A 154 -9.55 0.68 -19.14
C GLU A 154 -10.65 -0.38 -18.91
N ASP A 155 -10.72 -0.87 -17.69
CA ASP A 155 -11.78 -1.76 -17.27
C ASP A 155 -12.77 -0.97 -16.39
N ASN A 156 -13.77 -0.37 -17.06
CA ASN A 156 -14.84 0.39 -16.40
C ASN A 156 -15.58 -0.43 -15.33
N ASN A 157 -15.41 -1.75 -15.31
CA ASN A 157 -16.06 -2.63 -14.35
C ASN A 157 -15.35 -2.61 -12.99
N ILE A 158 -14.03 -2.39 -12.96
CA ILE A 158 -13.25 -2.34 -11.70
C ILE A 158 -13.72 -1.15 -10.85
N GLU A 159 -13.76 0.06 -11.43
CA GLU A 159 -14.22 1.27 -10.72
C GLU A 159 -15.63 1.10 -10.16
N ALA A 160 -16.56 0.61 -10.98
CA ALA A 160 -17.93 0.37 -10.54
C ALA A 160 -18.02 -0.68 -9.42
N SER A 161 -17.14 -1.69 -9.42
CA SER A 161 -17.07 -2.72 -8.38
C SER A 161 -16.53 -2.18 -7.07
N ILE A 162 -15.48 -1.36 -7.13
CA ILE A 162 -14.93 -0.65 -5.97
C ILE A 162 -16.01 0.21 -5.32
N LYS A 163 -16.67 1.07 -6.10
CA LYS A 163 -17.70 1.98 -5.59
C LYS A 163 -18.90 1.25 -4.98
N ARG A 164 -19.33 0.11 -5.58
CA ARG A 164 -20.37 -0.73 -4.97
C ARG A 164 -19.94 -1.31 -3.62
N CYS A 165 -18.69 -1.77 -3.51
CA CYS A 165 -18.14 -2.30 -2.27
C CYS A 165 -18.06 -1.21 -1.19
N GLU A 166 -17.50 -0.03 -1.52
CA GLU A 166 -17.43 1.13 -0.62
C GLU A 166 -18.82 1.52 -0.10
N ALA A 167 -19.80 1.64 -1.01
CA ALA A 167 -21.17 2.01 -0.65
C ALA A 167 -21.84 0.97 0.24
N ALA A 168 -21.72 -0.33 -0.10
CA ALA A 168 -22.29 -1.42 0.68
C ALA A 168 -21.73 -1.51 2.10
N LEU A 169 -20.45 -1.23 2.26
CA LEU A 169 -19.74 -1.28 3.55
C LEU A 169 -19.74 0.07 4.28
N ARG A 170 -20.18 1.15 3.62
CA ARG A 170 -20.17 2.53 4.12
C ARG A 170 -18.75 2.98 4.50
N VAL A 171 -17.78 2.69 3.63
CA VAL A 171 -16.36 3.01 3.85
C VAL A 171 -15.84 3.98 2.79
N SER A 172 -14.80 4.72 3.15
CA SER A 172 -14.06 5.62 2.26
C SER A 172 -12.57 5.47 2.55
N PRO A 173 -11.89 4.51 1.91
CA PRO A 173 -10.48 4.24 2.15
C PRO A 173 -9.56 5.39 1.73
N THR A 174 -8.49 5.60 2.50
CA THR A 174 -7.51 6.65 2.22
C THR A 174 -6.88 6.49 0.84
N LEU A 175 -6.53 5.28 0.42
CA LEU A 175 -5.94 5.06 -0.90
C LEU A 175 -6.86 5.53 -2.04
N GLY A 176 -8.15 5.21 -1.97
CA GLY A 176 -9.12 5.69 -2.97
C GLY A 176 -9.13 7.19 -3.09
N ARG A 177 -9.22 7.91 -1.96
CA ARG A 177 -9.21 9.38 -1.93
C ARG A 177 -7.92 9.99 -2.48
N LEU A 178 -6.76 9.40 -2.18
CA LEU A 178 -5.47 9.87 -2.68
C LEU A 178 -5.35 9.71 -4.19
N LEU A 179 -5.76 8.57 -4.74
CA LEU A 179 -5.69 8.29 -6.18
C LEU A 179 -6.70 9.14 -6.96
N ASP A 180 -7.92 9.36 -6.42
CA ASP A 180 -8.92 10.26 -7.03
C ASP A 180 -8.42 11.72 -7.05
N GLY A 181 -7.62 12.15 -6.04
CA GLY A 181 -6.97 13.47 -6.00
C GLY A 181 -5.94 13.66 -7.11
N PHE A 182 -5.12 12.67 -7.41
CA PHE A 182 -4.15 12.74 -8.52
C PHE A 182 -4.83 12.85 -9.89
N ALA A 183 -5.96 12.17 -10.08
CA ALA A 183 -6.72 12.25 -11.34
C ALA A 183 -7.23 13.68 -11.60
N THR A 184 -7.62 14.43 -10.57
CA THR A 184 -8.09 15.82 -10.70
C THR A 184 -6.96 16.82 -10.96
N GLU A 185 -5.76 16.61 -10.41
CA GLU A 185 -4.59 17.46 -10.64
C GLU A 185 -3.99 17.28 -12.05
N SER A 186 -4.11 16.08 -12.62
CA SER A 186 -3.60 15.77 -13.98
C SER A 186 -4.52 16.27 -15.11
N ALA A 187 -5.75 16.66 -14.78
CA ALA A 187 -6.77 17.14 -15.72
C ALA A 187 -6.83 18.68 -15.86
N ASN A 188 -6.06 19.41 -15.04
CA ASN A 188 -5.90 20.86 -15.08
C ASN A 188 -4.54 21.26 -15.64
#